data_02f1e1ccfbf013e9549d4b5bdb7924af
#
_entry.id   02f1e1ccfbf013e9549d4b5bdb7924af
#
_cell.length_a   1.000
_cell.length_b   1.000
_cell.length_c   1.000
_cell.angle_alpha   90.00
_cell.angle_beta   90.00
_cell.angle_gamma   90.00
#
_symmetry.space_group_name_H-M   'P 1'
#
loop_
_entity.id
_entity.type
_entity.pdbx_description
1 polymer ?
#
loop_
_entity_poly.entity_id
_entity_poly.type
_entity_poly.pdbx_seq_one_letter_code
_entity_poly.pdbx_strand_id
1 'polypeptide(L)'
;MCSSDLYYAAAFDKAGNTNYLAAIMQAYIDGRKVISGAQGEKLSSTELAVIKGHAATIEENWEKVLAEAVFKYAGSVYKDIAAMKENGVDDKGYRKYVKHWGELAGFSMAIQSGRKNLGSTAVEMNKLIGFGPVTADNSYVTGVDGNGNFVRDRKMTWSDYQLNMLKIQKLMADTFGVKSRGNDMLNELAKMSASADADTNAETD
;
A
#
# COMPACT_ATOMS: atom_id res chain seq x y z
N MET A 1 -2.74 -2.60 20.61
CA MET A 1 -1.87 -2.19 19.52
C MET A 1 -1.07 -3.41 19.11
N CYS A 2 -1.24 -3.89 17.89
CA CYS A 2 -0.57 -5.12 17.45
C CYS A 2 0.92 -4.83 17.22
N SER A 3 1.82 -5.68 17.69
CA SER A 3 3.28 -5.48 17.58
C SER A 3 3.76 -5.40 16.12
N SER A 4 3.00 -5.96 15.19
CA SER A 4 3.31 -5.93 13.76
C SER A 4 3.30 -4.52 13.16
N ASP A 5 2.40 -3.66 13.61
CA ASP A 5 2.22 -2.33 13.00
C ASP A 5 3.34 -1.38 13.42
N LEU A 6 3.73 -1.40 14.69
CA LEU A 6 4.92 -0.67 15.17
C LEU A 6 6.20 -1.17 14.50
N TYR A 7 6.25 -2.44 14.09
CA TYR A 7 7.36 -2.99 13.34
C TYR A 7 7.54 -2.29 11.97
N TYR A 8 6.44 -2.05 11.23
CA TYR A 8 6.51 -1.35 9.95
C TYR A 8 6.93 0.11 10.12
N ALA A 9 6.39 0.83 11.12
CA ALA A 9 6.82 2.19 11.43
C ALA A 9 8.33 2.24 11.70
N ALA A 10 8.84 1.34 12.58
CA ALA A 10 10.27 1.22 12.89
C ALA A 10 11.11 0.85 11.65
N ALA A 11 10.60 -0.04 10.80
CA ALA A 11 11.31 -0.48 9.61
C ALA A 11 11.44 0.63 8.56
N PHE A 12 10.42 1.46 8.41
CA PHE A 12 10.48 2.61 7.50
C PHE A 12 11.36 3.73 8.06
N ASP A 13 11.32 3.97 9.36
CA ASP A 13 12.19 4.97 10.01
C ASP A 13 13.69 4.62 9.90
N LYS A 14 14.05 3.34 9.83
CA LYS A 14 15.43 2.90 9.57
C LYS A 14 16.01 3.38 8.25
N ALA A 15 15.17 3.68 7.27
CA ALA A 15 15.59 4.28 6.00
C ALA A 15 16.06 5.74 6.16
N GLY A 16 15.81 6.37 7.32
CA GLY A 16 16.30 7.71 7.67
C GLY A 16 15.50 8.87 7.11
N ASN A 17 14.43 8.59 6.36
CA ASN A 17 13.60 9.62 5.70
C ASN A 17 12.27 9.89 6.42
N THR A 18 11.97 9.12 7.46
CA THR A 18 10.72 9.17 8.23
C THR A 18 11.00 9.11 9.72
N ASN A 19 10.00 9.46 10.53
CA ASN A 19 10.02 9.39 11.99
C ASN A 19 8.65 8.93 12.55
N TYR A 20 7.99 8.05 11.83
CA TYR A 20 6.62 7.61 12.13
C TYR A 20 6.50 7.00 13.54
N LEU A 21 7.39 6.08 13.88
CA LEU A 21 7.40 5.43 15.19
C LEU A 21 7.58 6.46 16.32
N ALA A 22 8.57 7.34 16.20
CA ALA A 22 8.84 8.35 17.19
C ALA A 22 7.64 9.31 17.38
N ALA A 23 7.03 9.77 16.28
CA ALA A 23 5.86 10.65 16.32
C ALA A 23 4.65 9.98 16.98
N ILE A 24 4.35 8.72 16.63
CA ILE A 24 3.25 7.93 17.21
C ILE A 24 3.49 7.72 18.72
N MET A 25 4.68 7.28 19.10
CA MET A 25 5.01 7.00 20.50
C MET A 25 5.00 8.27 21.36
N GLN A 26 5.54 9.39 20.86
CA GLN A 26 5.53 10.67 21.58
C GLN A 26 4.09 11.16 21.79
N ALA A 27 3.26 11.15 20.75
CA ALA A 27 1.86 11.56 20.86
C ALA A 27 1.08 10.67 21.85
N TYR A 28 1.37 9.36 21.85
CA TYR A 28 0.76 8.43 22.81
C TYR A 28 1.16 8.72 24.25
N ILE A 29 2.46 8.96 24.51
CA ILE A 29 3.00 9.28 25.83
C ILE A 29 2.40 10.60 26.34
N ASP A 30 2.36 11.63 25.51
CA ASP A 30 1.88 12.96 25.91
C ASP A 30 0.36 12.97 26.13
N GLY A 31 -0.40 12.29 25.29
CA GLY A 31 -1.83 12.08 25.50
C GLY A 31 -2.11 11.35 26.81
N ARG A 32 -1.32 10.30 27.13
CA ARG A 32 -1.44 9.57 28.40
C ARG A 32 -1.13 10.43 29.61
N LYS A 33 -0.14 11.33 29.54
CA LYS A 33 0.17 12.29 30.63
C LYS A 33 -1.04 13.17 30.97
N VAL A 34 -1.73 13.68 29.93
CA VAL A 34 -2.94 14.51 30.13
C VAL A 34 -4.02 13.70 30.85
N ILE A 35 -4.31 12.47 30.39
CA ILE A 35 -5.32 11.61 31.02
C ILE A 35 -4.95 11.28 32.45
N SER A 36 -3.68 10.95 32.71
CA SER A 36 -3.21 10.61 34.07
C SER A 36 -3.22 11.82 35.01
N GLY A 37 -2.97 13.02 34.45
CA GLY A 37 -3.03 14.28 35.22
C GLY A 37 -4.43 14.61 35.73
N ALA A 38 -5.48 14.16 35.06
CA ALA A 38 -6.86 14.35 35.48
C ALA A 38 -7.27 13.49 36.70
N GLN A 39 -6.45 12.51 37.12
CA GLN A 39 -6.65 11.70 38.33
C GLN A 39 -8.05 11.06 38.46
N GLY A 40 -8.69 10.71 37.35
CA GLY A 40 -10.03 10.14 37.29
C GLY A 40 -11.16 11.17 37.18
N GLU A 41 -10.84 12.45 37.25
CA GLU A 41 -11.80 13.53 37.01
C GLU A 41 -12.13 13.69 35.52
N LYS A 42 -13.26 14.34 35.24
CA LYS A 42 -13.65 14.65 33.86
C LYS A 42 -12.69 15.67 33.25
N LEU A 43 -12.18 15.32 32.07
CA LEU A 43 -11.32 16.24 31.30
C LEU A 43 -12.03 17.56 30.99
N SER A 44 -11.32 18.65 31.15
CA SER A 44 -11.74 19.96 30.67
C SER A 44 -11.81 20.01 29.14
N SER A 45 -12.50 21.01 28.58
CA SER A 45 -12.55 21.21 27.13
C SER A 45 -11.16 21.40 26.50
N THR A 46 -10.27 22.06 27.21
CA THR A 46 -8.87 22.28 26.78
C THR A 46 -8.09 20.97 26.76
N GLU A 47 -8.14 20.16 27.80
CA GLU A 47 -7.47 18.86 27.87
C GLU A 47 -8.01 17.91 26.80
N LEU A 48 -9.33 17.90 26.59
CA LEU A 48 -9.96 17.11 25.55
C LEU A 48 -9.49 17.52 24.15
N ALA A 49 -9.30 18.83 23.90
CA ALA A 49 -8.75 19.34 22.64
C ALA A 49 -7.31 18.87 22.43
N VAL A 50 -6.47 18.90 23.48
CA VAL A 50 -5.08 18.39 23.43
C VAL A 50 -5.06 16.90 23.10
N ILE A 51 -5.88 16.08 23.75
CA ILE A 51 -5.96 14.65 23.48
C ILE A 51 -6.41 14.36 22.03
N LYS A 52 -7.40 15.11 21.53
CA LYS A 52 -7.81 15.00 20.14
C LYS A 52 -6.68 15.33 19.16
N GLY A 53 -5.84 16.30 19.48
CA GLY A 53 -4.63 16.63 18.72
C GLY A 53 -3.64 15.46 18.68
N HIS A 54 -3.35 14.84 19.83
CA HIS A 54 -2.49 13.65 19.88
C HIS A 54 -3.08 12.46 19.11
N ALA A 55 -4.39 12.23 19.22
CA ALA A 55 -5.06 11.17 18.47
C ALA A 55 -4.95 11.41 16.95
N ALA A 56 -5.13 12.66 16.50
CA ALA A 56 -4.97 13.00 15.09
C ALA A 56 -3.52 12.79 14.60
N THR A 57 -2.52 13.12 15.42
CA THR A 57 -1.10 12.86 15.11
C THR A 57 -0.83 11.35 14.95
N ILE A 58 -1.39 10.51 15.83
CA ILE A 58 -1.26 9.06 15.75
C ILE A 58 -1.91 8.56 14.45
N GLU A 59 -3.14 8.95 14.20
CA GLU A 59 -3.92 8.54 13.03
C GLU A 59 -3.21 8.91 11.72
N GLU A 60 -2.74 10.13 11.59
CA GLU A 60 -2.04 10.62 10.39
C GLU A 60 -0.74 9.85 10.11
N ASN A 61 0.07 9.61 11.13
CA ASN A 61 1.30 8.85 10.95
C ASN A 61 1.03 7.37 10.67
N TRP A 62 -0.04 6.81 11.25
CA TRP A 62 -0.48 5.45 10.98
C TRP A 62 -0.92 5.26 9.52
N GLU A 63 -1.72 6.18 8.99
CA GLU A 63 -2.10 6.18 7.57
C GLU A 63 -0.86 6.21 6.65
N LYS A 64 0.15 7.02 7.00
CA LYS A 64 1.40 7.08 6.25
C LYS A 64 2.16 5.74 6.29
N VAL A 65 2.22 5.07 7.44
CA VAL A 65 2.83 3.74 7.56
C VAL A 65 2.12 2.72 6.67
N LEU A 66 0.79 2.74 6.64
CA LEU A 66 0.01 1.86 5.78
C LEU A 66 0.25 2.17 4.29
N ALA A 67 0.32 3.46 3.91
CA ALA A 67 0.62 3.87 2.55
C ALA A 67 2.03 3.42 2.09
N GLU A 68 3.05 3.55 2.96
CA GLU A 68 4.40 3.03 2.70
C GLU A 68 4.38 1.50 2.52
N ALA A 69 3.57 0.77 3.29
CA ALA A 69 3.43 -0.67 3.14
C ALA A 69 2.78 -1.04 1.80
N VAL A 70 1.69 -0.37 1.41
CA VAL A 70 1.06 -0.55 0.08
C VAL A 70 2.08 -0.27 -1.03
N PHE A 71 2.80 0.84 -0.96
CA PHE A 71 3.84 1.19 -1.91
C PHE A 71 4.92 0.11 -2.03
N LYS A 72 5.47 -0.33 -0.89
CA LYS A 72 6.51 -1.36 -0.82
C LYS A 72 6.04 -2.69 -1.42
N TYR A 73 4.82 -3.13 -1.09
CA TYR A 73 4.34 -4.43 -1.55
C TYR A 73 3.89 -4.42 -3.01
N ALA A 74 3.43 -3.30 -3.53
CA ALA A 74 3.25 -3.14 -4.97
C ALA A 74 4.59 -3.32 -5.72
N GLY A 75 5.66 -2.71 -5.25
CA GLY A 75 7.01 -2.93 -5.79
C GLY A 75 7.51 -4.37 -5.62
N SER A 76 7.16 -5.04 -4.51
CA SER A 76 7.51 -6.46 -4.30
C SER A 76 6.81 -7.36 -5.31
N VAL A 77 5.51 -7.17 -5.51
CA VAL A 77 4.70 -7.90 -6.52
C VAL A 77 5.27 -7.68 -7.93
N TYR A 78 5.61 -6.44 -8.28
CA TYR A 78 6.26 -6.12 -9.56
C TYR A 78 7.55 -6.95 -9.76
N LYS A 79 8.44 -6.98 -8.77
CA LYS A 79 9.71 -7.71 -8.82
C LYS A 79 9.51 -9.22 -8.89
N ASP A 80 8.54 -9.77 -8.17
CA ASP A 80 8.24 -11.19 -8.21
C ASP A 80 7.74 -11.62 -9.59
N ILE A 81 6.88 -10.83 -10.22
CA ILE A 81 6.43 -11.06 -11.60
C ILE A 81 7.62 -11.01 -12.57
N ALA A 82 8.49 -9.97 -12.45
CA ALA A 82 9.67 -9.86 -13.30
C ALA A 82 10.55 -11.10 -13.21
N ALA A 83 10.81 -11.58 -11.98
CA ALA A 83 11.60 -12.78 -11.75
C ALA A 83 10.94 -14.05 -12.34
N MET A 84 9.62 -14.19 -12.23
CA MET A 84 8.90 -15.33 -12.83
C MET A 84 8.87 -15.27 -14.36
N LYS A 85 8.83 -14.08 -14.95
CA LYS A 85 8.93 -13.92 -16.41
C LYS A 85 10.31 -14.28 -16.94
N GLU A 86 11.37 -13.96 -16.20
CA GLU A 86 12.76 -14.23 -16.58
C GLU A 86 13.14 -15.70 -16.38
N ASN A 87 12.79 -16.28 -15.23
CA ASN A 87 13.28 -17.58 -14.79
C ASN A 87 12.26 -18.73 -14.94
N GLY A 88 11.05 -18.42 -15.40
CA GLY A 88 9.92 -19.33 -15.39
C GLY A 88 9.18 -19.33 -14.05
N VAL A 89 7.97 -19.87 -14.06
CA VAL A 89 7.11 -19.98 -12.88
C VAL A 89 7.38 -21.28 -12.16
N ASP A 90 7.97 -21.20 -10.97
CA ASP A 90 8.12 -22.33 -10.06
C ASP A 90 7.27 -22.13 -8.79
N ASP A 91 7.09 -23.21 -8.01
CA ASP A 91 6.29 -23.20 -6.79
C ASP A 91 6.78 -22.16 -5.76
N LYS A 92 8.08 -21.98 -5.62
CA LYS A 92 8.68 -21.08 -4.65
C LYS A 92 8.45 -19.62 -5.05
N GLY A 93 8.70 -19.28 -6.30
CA GLY A 93 8.49 -17.94 -6.85
C GLY A 93 7.01 -17.56 -6.80
N TYR A 94 6.13 -18.50 -7.21
CA TYR A 94 4.69 -18.26 -7.19
C TYR A 94 4.14 -18.07 -5.77
N ARG A 95 4.54 -18.89 -4.79
CA ARG A 95 4.16 -18.71 -3.38
C ARG A 95 4.63 -17.36 -2.82
N LYS A 96 5.83 -16.92 -3.18
CA LYS A 96 6.38 -15.62 -2.77
C LYS A 96 5.54 -14.47 -3.35
N TYR A 97 5.20 -14.55 -4.62
CA TYR A 97 4.33 -13.61 -5.32
C TYR A 97 2.95 -13.51 -4.64
N VAL A 98 2.27 -14.65 -4.42
CA VAL A 98 0.95 -14.69 -3.78
C VAL A 98 1.00 -14.14 -2.36
N LYS A 99 2.08 -14.42 -1.61
CA LYS A 99 2.30 -13.83 -0.28
C LYS A 99 2.37 -12.30 -0.35
N HIS A 100 3.21 -11.75 -1.22
CA HIS A 100 3.35 -10.30 -1.34
C HIS A 100 2.06 -9.63 -1.87
N TRP A 101 1.34 -10.32 -2.75
CA TRP A 101 0.02 -9.88 -3.19
C TRP A 101 -0.97 -9.82 -2.01
N GLY A 102 -1.02 -10.83 -1.17
CA GLY A 102 -1.88 -10.85 0.02
C GLY A 102 -1.55 -9.73 1.02
N GLU A 103 -0.26 -9.44 1.21
CA GLU A 103 0.20 -8.31 2.02
C GLU A 103 -0.21 -6.96 1.39
N LEU A 104 -0.07 -6.80 0.07
CA LEU A 104 -0.55 -5.64 -0.66
C LEU A 104 -2.06 -5.43 -0.47
N ALA A 105 -2.85 -6.47 -0.71
CA ALA A 105 -4.31 -6.43 -0.56
C ALA A 105 -4.72 -6.11 0.88
N GLY A 106 -4.10 -6.76 1.87
CA GLY A 106 -4.37 -6.53 3.29
C GLY A 106 -4.08 -5.09 3.73
N PHE A 107 -2.93 -4.53 3.37
CA PHE A 107 -2.61 -3.14 3.69
C PHE A 107 -3.50 -2.14 2.94
N SER A 108 -3.88 -2.44 1.70
CA SER A 108 -4.82 -1.60 0.95
C SER A 108 -6.21 -1.56 1.57
N MET A 109 -6.67 -2.65 2.15
CA MET A 109 -7.93 -2.70 2.91
C MET A 109 -7.79 -1.96 4.25
N ALA A 110 -6.67 -2.13 4.94
CA ALA A 110 -6.41 -1.47 6.22
C ALA A 110 -6.43 0.06 6.09
N ILE A 111 -5.81 0.64 5.07
CA ILE A 111 -5.81 2.09 4.85
C ILE A 111 -7.20 2.63 4.51
N GLN A 112 -8.08 1.82 3.91
CA GLN A 112 -9.46 2.18 3.60
C GLN A 112 -10.38 2.11 4.82
N SER A 113 -10.01 1.38 5.87
CA SER A 113 -10.79 1.26 7.11
C SER A 113 -10.57 2.43 8.07
N GLY A 114 -9.67 3.35 7.77
CA GLY A 114 -9.40 4.57 8.53
C GLY A 114 -10.56 5.58 8.46
N ARG A 115 -10.43 6.67 9.22
CA ARG A 115 -11.45 7.75 9.23
C ARG A 115 -11.43 8.61 7.98
N LYS A 116 -10.32 8.64 7.26
CA LYS A 116 -10.16 9.43 6.05
C LYS A 116 -10.95 8.79 4.91
N ASN A 117 -11.86 9.54 4.32
CA ASN A 117 -12.53 9.11 3.11
C ASN A 117 -11.56 9.22 1.92
N LEU A 118 -11.14 8.09 1.39
CA LEU A 118 -10.21 8.04 0.26
C LEU A 118 -10.91 8.24 -1.10
N GLY A 119 -12.24 8.19 -1.16
CA GLY A 119 -13.01 8.48 -2.37
C GLY A 119 -12.51 7.75 -3.62
N SER A 120 -12.15 8.51 -4.67
CA SER A 120 -11.64 7.96 -5.92
C SER A 120 -10.32 7.21 -5.78
N THR A 121 -9.46 7.57 -4.81
CA THR A 121 -8.20 6.85 -4.54
C THR A 121 -8.46 5.40 -4.13
N ALA A 122 -9.46 5.15 -3.26
CA ALA A 122 -9.84 3.79 -2.87
C ALA A 122 -10.38 3.00 -4.07
N VAL A 123 -11.23 3.61 -4.88
CA VAL A 123 -11.79 2.96 -6.08
C VAL A 123 -10.67 2.59 -7.06
N GLU A 124 -9.74 3.49 -7.32
CA GLU A 124 -8.62 3.26 -8.24
C GLU A 124 -7.69 2.18 -7.69
N MET A 125 -7.32 2.24 -6.41
CA MET A 125 -6.49 1.23 -5.75
C MET A 125 -7.13 -0.16 -5.85
N ASN A 126 -8.43 -0.29 -5.58
CA ASN A 126 -9.14 -1.57 -5.68
C ASN A 126 -9.19 -2.10 -7.12
N LYS A 127 -9.36 -1.23 -8.12
CA LYS A 127 -9.29 -1.62 -9.54
C LYS A 127 -7.91 -2.14 -9.93
N LEU A 128 -6.85 -1.47 -9.48
CA LEU A 128 -5.47 -1.83 -9.82
C LEU A 128 -5.01 -3.12 -9.15
N ILE A 129 -5.40 -3.36 -7.90
CA ILE A 129 -5.07 -4.59 -7.15
C ILE A 129 -5.93 -5.75 -7.65
N GLY A 130 -7.22 -5.49 -7.88
CA GLY A 130 -8.18 -6.48 -8.30
C GLY A 130 -8.67 -7.40 -7.18
N PHE A 131 -9.50 -8.36 -7.57
CA PHE A 131 -10.13 -9.30 -6.64
C PHE A 131 -9.17 -10.43 -6.22
N GLY A 132 -8.19 -10.74 -7.03
CA GLY A 132 -7.19 -11.80 -6.78
C GLY A 132 -5.92 -11.58 -7.60
N PRO A 133 -4.86 -12.35 -7.33
CA PRO A 133 -3.63 -12.28 -8.11
C PRO A 133 -3.84 -12.86 -9.53
N VAL A 134 -3.02 -12.45 -10.48
CA VAL A 134 -2.89 -13.16 -11.76
C VAL A 134 -2.29 -14.54 -11.46
N THR A 135 -2.93 -15.60 -11.93
CA THR A 135 -2.54 -16.97 -11.62
C THR A 135 -1.47 -17.51 -12.57
N ALA A 136 -0.85 -18.64 -12.24
CA ALA A 136 0.25 -19.22 -13.01
C ALA A 136 -0.15 -19.57 -14.47
N ASP A 137 -1.42 -19.84 -14.72
CA ASP A 137 -1.99 -20.06 -16.05
C ASP A 137 -2.37 -18.76 -16.78
N ASN A 138 -1.93 -17.62 -16.29
CA ASN A 138 -2.24 -16.29 -16.81
C ASN A 138 -3.75 -15.96 -16.79
N SER A 139 -4.51 -16.57 -15.87
CA SER A 139 -5.89 -16.21 -15.59
C SER A 139 -5.97 -15.24 -14.41
N TYR A 140 -7.05 -14.49 -14.35
CA TYR A 140 -7.27 -13.46 -13.34
C TYR A 140 -8.68 -13.60 -12.77
N VAL A 141 -8.79 -13.61 -11.45
CA VAL A 141 -10.10 -13.69 -10.78
C VAL A 141 -10.74 -12.31 -10.77
N THR A 142 -11.89 -12.19 -11.40
CA THR A 142 -12.64 -10.92 -11.53
C THR A 142 -13.81 -10.82 -10.57
N GLY A 143 -14.20 -11.92 -9.93
CA GLY A 143 -15.30 -11.94 -8.97
C GLY A 143 -15.65 -13.35 -8.53
N VAL A 144 -16.80 -13.44 -7.86
CA VAL A 144 -17.44 -14.71 -7.45
C VAL A 144 -18.86 -14.71 -7.99
N ASP A 145 -19.27 -15.82 -8.58
CA ASP A 145 -20.64 -16.00 -9.10
C ASP A 145 -21.66 -16.26 -7.98
N GLY A 146 -22.94 -16.33 -8.34
CA GLY A 146 -24.02 -16.59 -7.39
C GLY A 146 -23.98 -17.97 -6.71
N ASN A 147 -23.12 -18.89 -7.17
CA ASN A 147 -22.91 -20.23 -6.61
C ASN A 147 -21.62 -20.30 -5.77
N GLY A 148 -20.88 -19.19 -5.64
CA GLY A 148 -19.62 -19.15 -4.91
C GLY A 148 -18.39 -19.57 -5.71
N ASN A 149 -18.48 -19.74 -7.03
CA ASN A 149 -17.33 -20.10 -7.87
C ASN A 149 -16.58 -18.86 -8.34
N PHE A 150 -15.26 -18.97 -8.49
CA PHE A 150 -14.44 -17.90 -9.02
C PHE A 150 -14.71 -17.67 -10.51
N VAL A 151 -15.12 -16.44 -10.84
CA VAL A 151 -15.19 -15.96 -12.23
C VAL A 151 -13.76 -15.58 -12.65
N ARG A 152 -13.29 -16.11 -13.78
CA ARG A 152 -11.93 -15.89 -14.28
C ARG A 152 -11.94 -15.21 -15.64
N ASP A 153 -10.95 -14.33 -15.85
CA ASP A 153 -10.67 -13.68 -17.12
C ASP A 153 -9.19 -13.92 -17.47
N ARG A 154 -8.88 -13.93 -18.77
CA ARG A 154 -7.50 -14.06 -19.30
C ARG A 154 -7.04 -12.80 -20.04
N LYS A 155 -7.76 -11.71 -19.91
CA LYS A 155 -7.41 -10.45 -20.58
C LYS A 155 -6.25 -9.72 -19.92
N MET A 156 -6.02 -9.92 -18.62
CA MET A 156 -4.91 -9.31 -17.91
C MET A 156 -3.67 -10.18 -17.99
N THR A 157 -2.64 -9.67 -18.63
CA THR A 157 -1.32 -10.32 -18.69
C THR A 157 -0.47 -10.01 -17.46
N TRP A 158 0.62 -10.75 -17.27
CA TRP A 158 1.63 -10.43 -16.26
C TRP A 158 2.20 -9.02 -16.45
N SER A 159 2.39 -8.57 -17.69
CA SER A 159 2.91 -7.23 -18.01
C SER A 159 1.91 -6.13 -17.64
N ASP A 160 0.61 -6.34 -17.94
CA ASP A 160 -0.44 -5.40 -17.55
C ASP A 160 -0.52 -5.28 -16.02
N TYR A 161 -0.37 -6.41 -15.34
CA TYR A 161 -0.42 -6.41 -13.88
C TYR A 161 0.81 -5.74 -13.25
N GLN A 162 1.98 -5.88 -13.86
CA GLN A 162 3.17 -5.10 -13.47
C GLN A 162 2.93 -3.59 -13.62
N LEU A 163 2.31 -3.17 -14.72
CA LEU A 163 1.94 -1.76 -14.90
C LEU A 163 0.96 -1.28 -13.83
N ASN A 164 -0.01 -2.12 -13.44
CA ASN A 164 -0.90 -1.78 -12.34
C ASN A 164 -0.14 -1.57 -11.03
N MET A 165 0.88 -2.38 -10.73
CA MET A 165 1.72 -2.22 -9.54
C MET A 165 2.47 -0.88 -9.54
N LEU A 166 2.98 -0.44 -10.68
CA LEU A 166 3.62 0.86 -10.82
C LEU A 166 2.62 2.01 -10.62
N LYS A 167 1.40 1.88 -11.15
CA LYS A 167 0.32 2.86 -10.93
C LYS A 167 -0.08 2.94 -9.47
N ILE A 168 -0.11 1.81 -8.73
CA ILE A 168 -0.34 1.81 -7.27
C ILE A 168 0.78 2.57 -6.55
N GLN A 169 2.04 2.33 -6.88
CA GLN A 169 3.15 3.08 -6.29
C GLN A 169 3.01 4.58 -6.54
N LYS A 170 2.69 4.98 -7.77
CA LYS A 170 2.43 6.38 -8.10
C LYS A 170 1.26 6.95 -7.30
N LEU A 171 0.15 6.23 -7.22
CA LEU A 171 -1.03 6.63 -6.46
C LEU A 171 -0.72 6.87 -4.98
N MET A 172 0.08 5.99 -4.35
CA MET A 172 0.50 6.15 -2.95
C MET A 172 1.45 7.35 -2.78
N ALA A 173 2.39 7.54 -3.70
CA ALA A 173 3.31 8.69 -3.68
C ALA A 173 2.55 10.01 -3.80
N ASP A 174 1.61 10.10 -4.73
CA ASP A 174 0.84 11.32 -5.01
C ASP A 174 -0.17 11.65 -3.89
N THR A 175 -0.81 10.62 -3.29
CA THR A 175 -1.88 10.82 -2.30
C THR A 175 -1.35 11.02 -0.89
N PHE A 176 -0.31 10.28 -0.50
CA PHE A 176 0.19 10.22 0.88
C PHE A 176 1.60 10.78 1.05
N GLY A 177 2.30 11.10 -0.04
CA GLY A 177 3.66 11.63 0.01
C GLY A 177 4.64 10.64 0.65
N VAL A 178 4.57 9.35 0.27
CA VAL A 178 5.45 8.29 0.80
C VAL A 178 6.92 8.67 0.65
N LYS A 179 7.73 8.45 1.69
CA LYS A 179 9.11 8.93 1.81
C LYS A 179 10.14 7.81 1.95
N SER A 180 9.81 6.71 2.64
CA SER A 180 10.70 5.57 2.81
C SER A 180 10.91 4.83 1.48
N ARG A 181 9.86 4.72 0.66
CA ARG A 181 9.85 4.23 -0.72
C ARG A 181 10.54 2.86 -0.87
N GLY A 182 10.27 1.96 0.05
CA GLY A 182 10.78 0.59 -0.03
C GLY A 182 10.35 -0.11 -1.31
N ASN A 183 11.28 -0.77 -2.01
CA ASN A 183 11.04 -1.41 -3.30
C ASN A 183 10.49 -0.45 -4.38
N ASP A 184 11.00 0.77 -4.43
CA ASP A 184 10.61 1.76 -5.44
C ASP A 184 10.93 1.27 -6.86
N MET A 185 9.93 1.24 -7.72
CA MET A 185 9.99 0.84 -9.12
C MET A 185 9.46 1.94 -10.06
N LEU A 186 9.22 3.16 -9.58
CA LEU A 186 8.63 4.22 -10.38
C LEU A 186 9.48 4.63 -11.59
N ASN A 187 10.79 4.40 -11.54
CA ASN A 187 11.65 4.62 -12.71
C ASN A 187 11.28 3.70 -13.88
N GLU A 188 10.72 2.53 -13.63
CA GLU A 188 10.25 1.62 -14.68
C GLU A 188 9.00 2.17 -15.38
N LEU A 189 8.13 2.88 -14.66
CA LEU A 189 6.97 3.54 -15.25
C LEU A 189 7.39 4.61 -16.27
N ALA A 190 8.41 5.39 -15.97
CA ALA A 190 8.94 6.40 -16.88
C ALA A 190 9.55 5.77 -18.14
N LYS A 191 10.22 4.61 -18.03
CA LYS A 191 10.77 3.87 -19.18
C LYS A 191 9.66 3.32 -20.08
N MET A 192 8.58 2.77 -19.47
CA MET A 192 7.44 2.22 -20.23
C MET A 192 6.68 3.31 -20.98
N SER A 193 6.50 4.50 -20.40
CA SER A 193 5.86 5.62 -21.12
C SER A 193 6.74 6.15 -22.26
N ALA A 194 8.05 6.25 -22.08
CA ALA A 194 8.97 6.68 -23.10
C ALA A 194 9.05 5.70 -24.31
N SER A 195 8.92 4.39 -24.05
CA SER A 195 8.88 3.39 -25.14
C SER A 195 7.56 3.44 -25.91
N ALA A 196 6.43 3.70 -25.26
CA ALA A 196 5.14 3.86 -25.94
C ALA A 196 5.09 5.10 -26.84
N ASP A 197 5.71 6.21 -26.40
CA ASP A 197 5.82 7.43 -27.20
C ASP A 197 6.79 7.26 -28.41
N ALA A 198 7.79 6.39 -28.28
CA ALA A 198 8.72 6.09 -29.39
C ALA A 198 8.05 5.22 -30.45
N ASP A 199 7.21 4.25 -30.07
CA ASP A 199 6.49 3.39 -31.04
C ASP A 199 5.43 4.18 -31.83
N THR A 200 4.75 5.15 -31.17
CA THR A 200 3.76 6.01 -31.87
C THR A 200 4.40 6.98 -32.84
N ASN A 201 5.65 7.38 -32.63
CA ASN A 201 6.39 8.24 -33.57
C ASN A 201 7.01 7.48 -34.76
N ALA A 202 7.18 6.15 -34.65
CA ALA A 202 7.69 5.31 -35.72
C ALA A 202 6.64 4.93 -36.78
N GLU A 203 5.35 5.08 -36.47
CA GLU A 203 4.24 4.79 -37.39
C GLU A 203 3.80 6.02 -38.22
N THR A 204 4.47 7.16 -38.11
CA THR A 204 4.11 8.42 -38.79
C THR A 204 5.09 8.85 -39.90
N ASP A 205 6.03 8.01 -40.33
CA ASP A 205 6.94 8.25 -41.46
C ASP A 205 6.57 7.41 -42.69
#